data_fdf0e5a17f0f38b3d440b09243370d73
#
_entry.id   fdf0e5a17f0f38b3d440b09243370d73
#
_cell.length_a   1.000
_cell.length_b   1.000
_cell.length_c   1.000
_cell.angle_alpha   90.00
_cell.angle_beta   90.00
_cell.angle_gamma   90.00
#
_symmetry.space_group_name_H-M   'P 1'
#
loop_
_entity.id
_entity.type
_entity.pdbx_description
1 polymer ?
#
loop_
_entity_poly.entity_id
_entity_poly.type
_entity_poly.pdbx_seq_one_letter_code
_entity_poly.pdbx_strand_id
1 'polypeptide(L)'
;GAYSAWYLRVERRNMDTWSGLTHQDLTCADECRDCVAFMQENGYQYGMMPYWHANVMIELSNGSLTILPYEDAAPPEEIQVYHWGTSRFYCQRENLPDELVVFVPHGEADRFAASHDGARLVWEGWRYAALLVPTDEVVQ
;
A
#
# COMPACT_ATOMS: atom_id res chain seq x y z
N GLY A 1 -9.77 2.61 19.14
CA GLY A 1 -10.60 1.59 18.52
C GLY A 1 -9.87 0.28 18.37
N ALA A 2 -10.53 -0.71 17.77
CA ALA A 2 -9.94 -2.04 17.58
C ALA A 2 -8.62 -1.99 16.80
N TYR A 3 -8.53 -1.10 15.84
CA TYR A 3 -7.35 -0.89 15.02
C TYR A 3 -6.16 -0.45 15.87
N SER A 4 -6.36 0.55 16.72
CA SER A 4 -5.30 1.05 17.59
C SER A 4 -4.89 0.00 18.64
N ALA A 5 -5.84 -0.75 19.16
CA ALA A 5 -5.56 -1.82 20.12
C ALA A 5 -4.73 -2.94 19.47
N TRP A 6 -5.05 -3.29 18.22
CA TRP A 6 -4.28 -4.28 17.47
C TRP A 6 -2.83 -3.81 17.26
N TYR A 7 -2.65 -2.55 16.86
CA TYR A 7 -1.32 -1.99 16.65
C TYR A 7 -0.48 -2.06 17.93
N LEU A 8 -1.05 -1.64 19.06
CA LEU A 8 -0.34 -1.69 20.32
C LEU A 8 0.03 -3.11 20.73
N ARG A 9 -0.84 -4.06 20.44
CA ARG A 9 -0.59 -5.47 20.76
C ARG A 9 0.56 -6.01 19.92
N VAL A 10 0.59 -5.71 18.64
CA VAL A 10 1.69 -6.12 17.74
C VAL A 10 3.00 -5.51 18.22
N GLU A 11 2.99 -4.24 18.55
CA GLU A 11 4.17 -3.52 19.01
C GLU A 11 4.75 -4.16 20.28
N ARG A 12 3.91 -4.44 21.28
CA ARG A 12 4.34 -5.09 22.52
C ARG A 12 4.93 -6.47 22.25
N ARG A 13 4.23 -7.25 21.47
CA ARG A 13 4.67 -8.62 21.16
C ARG A 13 6.01 -8.59 20.44
N ASN A 14 6.19 -7.64 19.53
CA ASN A 14 7.43 -7.53 18.78
C ASN A 14 8.60 -7.13 19.65
N MET A 15 8.38 -6.30 20.65
CA MET A 15 9.43 -5.95 21.59
C MET A 15 9.88 -7.17 22.40
N ASP A 16 8.94 -8.08 22.70
CA ASP A 16 9.23 -9.26 23.50
C ASP A 16 9.73 -10.45 22.69
N THR A 17 9.20 -10.63 21.47
CA THR A 17 9.43 -11.85 20.70
C THR A 17 10.16 -11.62 19.38
N TRP A 18 10.09 -10.43 18.83
CA TRP A 18 10.73 -10.09 17.55
C TRP A 18 11.91 -9.16 17.81
N SER A 19 12.98 -9.75 18.28
CA SER A 19 14.19 -8.99 18.60
C SER A 19 14.79 -8.25 17.38
N GLY A 20 14.35 -8.62 16.17
CA GLY A 20 14.79 -7.96 14.96
C GLY A 20 13.95 -6.76 14.52
N LEU A 21 12.87 -6.44 15.28
CA LEU A 21 12.05 -5.30 14.88
C LEU A 21 12.79 -3.99 15.15
N THR A 22 12.96 -3.20 14.10
CA THR A 22 13.71 -1.96 14.18
C THR A 22 12.81 -0.76 14.40
N HIS A 23 13.40 0.35 14.79
CA HIS A 23 12.69 1.63 14.84
C HIS A 23 12.07 1.97 13.47
N GLN A 24 12.75 1.62 12.40
CA GLN A 24 12.28 1.85 11.04
C GLN A 24 10.97 1.09 10.76
N ASP A 25 10.84 -0.14 11.26
CA ASP A 25 9.61 -0.91 11.06
C ASP A 25 8.41 -0.26 11.73
N LEU A 26 8.61 0.29 12.92
CA LEU A 26 7.55 1.01 13.62
C LEU A 26 7.18 2.30 12.89
N THR A 27 8.16 3.00 12.34
CA THR A 27 7.94 4.20 11.55
C THR A 27 7.14 3.89 10.28
N CYS A 28 7.42 2.76 9.63
CA CYS A 28 6.65 2.32 8.47
C CYS A 28 5.17 2.12 8.80
N ALA A 29 4.88 1.57 9.97
CA ALA A 29 3.50 1.41 10.41
C ALA A 29 2.80 2.75 10.56
N ASP A 30 3.47 3.75 11.15
CA ASP A 30 2.91 5.08 11.30
C ASP A 30 2.67 5.75 9.94
N GLU A 31 3.59 5.57 8.99
CA GLU A 31 3.46 6.12 7.65
C GLU A 31 2.30 5.52 6.87
N CYS A 32 1.90 4.30 7.19
CA CYS A 32 0.84 3.59 6.48
C CYS A 32 -0.53 3.71 7.12
N ARG A 33 -0.58 4.15 8.37
CA ARG A 33 -1.84 4.11 9.13
C ARG A 33 -2.92 4.97 8.49
N ASP A 34 -2.57 6.16 8.03
CA ASP A 34 -3.53 7.05 7.38
C ASP A 34 -3.97 6.50 6.01
N CYS A 35 -3.08 5.80 5.32
CA CYS A 35 -3.40 5.15 4.04
C CYS A 35 -4.46 4.07 4.23
N VAL A 36 -4.32 3.24 5.26
CA VAL A 36 -5.30 2.20 5.58
C VAL A 36 -6.63 2.83 5.93
N ALA A 37 -6.62 3.87 6.76
CA ALA A 37 -7.84 4.56 7.16
C ALA A 37 -8.56 5.15 5.94
N PHE A 38 -7.82 5.76 5.03
CA PHE A 38 -8.38 6.30 3.79
C PHE A 38 -9.09 5.22 2.99
N MET A 39 -8.45 4.08 2.78
CA MET A 39 -9.05 3.00 2.00
C MET A 39 -10.32 2.46 2.66
N GLN A 40 -10.26 2.23 3.97
CA GLN A 40 -11.40 1.69 4.70
C GLN A 40 -12.58 2.65 4.75
N GLU A 41 -12.32 3.93 4.96
CA GLU A 41 -13.36 4.95 5.02
C GLU A 41 -14.06 5.16 3.68
N ASN A 42 -13.37 4.91 2.58
CA ASN A 42 -13.91 5.12 1.24
C ASN A 42 -14.33 3.82 0.55
N GLY A 43 -14.25 2.70 1.24
CA GLY A 43 -14.69 1.42 0.71
C GLY A 43 -13.78 0.82 -0.34
N TYR A 44 -12.54 1.27 -0.44
CA TYR A 44 -11.55 0.66 -1.33
C TYR A 44 -10.97 -0.59 -0.68
N GLN A 45 -10.83 -1.64 -1.45
CA GLN A 45 -10.30 -2.92 -0.96
C GLN A 45 -8.98 -3.29 -1.62
N TYR A 46 -8.70 -2.77 -2.80
CA TYR A 46 -7.53 -3.15 -3.58
C TYR A 46 -6.64 -1.94 -3.82
N GLY A 47 -5.35 -2.10 -3.52
CA GLY A 47 -4.41 -1.02 -3.71
C GLY A 47 -3.01 -1.51 -4.02
N MET A 48 -2.11 -0.56 -4.28
CA MET A 48 -0.69 -0.81 -4.50
C MET A 48 0.13 0.09 -3.59
N MET A 49 1.23 -0.45 -3.10
CA MET A 49 2.13 0.25 -2.18
C MET A 49 3.55 -0.27 -2.42
N PRO A 50 4.59 0.53 -2.15
CA PRO A 50 5.95 0.01 -2.18
C PRO A 50 6.10 -1.26 -1.35
N TYR A 51 6.94 -2.17 -1.82
CA TYR A 51 7.07 -3.52 -1.27
C TYR A 51 7.17 -3.54 0.27
N TRP A 52 8.02 -2.67 0.82
CA TRP A 52 8.26 -2.64 2.27
C TRP A 52 7.02 -2.25 3.06
N HIS A 53 6.12 -1.46 2.48
CA HIS A 53 4.92 -0.98 3.17
C HIS A 53 3.68 -1.81 2.87
N ALA A 54 3.69 -2.60 1.80
CA ALA A 54 2.54 -3.40 1.41
C ALA A 54 2.12 -4.39 2.50
N ASN A 55 3.09 -5.10 3.06
CA ASN A 55 2.83 -6.03 4.15
C ASN A 55 2.30 -5.32 5.39
N VAL A 56 2.86 -4.16 5.70
CA VAL A 56 2.43 -3.38 6.86
C VAL A 56 0.97 -3.00 6.71
N MET A 57 0.54 -2.56 5.54
CA MET A 57 -0.85 -2.21 5.29
C MET A 57 -1.79 -3.39 5.44
N ILE A 58 -1.38 -4.56 4.93
CA ILE A 58 -2.19 -5.78 5.07
C ILE A 58 -2.37 -6.12 6.54
N GLU A 59 -1.31 -6.07 7.33
CA GLU A 59 -1.37 -6.35 8.76
C GLU A 59 -2.18 -5.32 9.52
N LEU A 60 -1.98 -4.03 9.23
CA LEU A 60 -2.72 -2.95 9.89
C LEU A 60 -4.21 -3.03 9.61
N SER A 61 -4.60 -3.55 8.45
CA SER A 61 -6.00 -3.72 8.07
C SER A 61 -6.58 -5.03 8.56
N ASN A 62 -5.79 -5.84 9.26
CA ASN A 62 -6.16 -7.17 9.72
C ASN A 62 -6.62 -8.07 8.57
N GLY A 63 -5.96 -7.95 7.42
CA GLY A 63 -6.24 -8.76 6.25
C GLY A 63 -7.45 -8.32 5.43
N SER A 64 -8.09 -7.21 5.78
CA SER A 64 -9.28 -6.75 5.05
C SER A 64 -8.95 -6.08 3.72
N LEU A 65 -7.70 -5.62 3.54
CA LEU A 65 -7.26 -4.99 2.31
C LEU A 65 -6.35 -5.95 1.53
N THR A 66 -6.45 -5.88 0.22
CA THR A 66 -5.53 -6.57 -0.70
C THR A 66 -4.59 -5.52 -1.27
N ILE A 67 -3.33 -5.59 -0.88
CA ILE A 67 -2.32 -4.62 -1.30
C ILE A 67 -1.26 -5.34 -2.12
N LEU A 68 -1.12 -4.91 -3.36
CA LEU A 68 -0.14 -5.46 -4.29
C LEU A 68 1.15 -4.64 -4.20
N PRO A 69 2.31 -5.29 -4.08
CA PRO A 69 3.56 -4.56 -3.95
C PRO A 69 4.09 -4.09 -5.30
N TYR A 70 4.78 -2.96 -5.29
CA TYR A 70 5.65 -2.56 -6.39
C TYR A 70 7.03 -2.25 -5.85
N GLU A 71 8.03 -2.19 -6.75
CA GLU A 71 9.42 -2.00 -6.35
C GLU A 71 9.65 -0.59 -5.80
N ASP A 72 10.25 -0.49 -4.61
CA ASP A 72 10.47 0.78 -3.92
C ASP A 72 11.31 1.77 -4.73
N ALA A 73 12.27 1.27 -5.48
CA ALA A 73 13.19 2.11 -6.27
C ALA A 73 12.65 2.42 -7.66
N ALA A 74 11.49 1.93 -8.04
CA ALA A 74 10.95 2.20 -9.36
C ALA A 74 10.61 3.67 -9.53
N PRO A 75 11.05 4.30 -10.63
CA PRO A 75 10.57 5.65 -10.92
C PRO A 75 9.06 5.63 -11.19
N PRO A 76 8.36 6.75 -10.96
CA PRO A 76 6.91 6.76 -11.12
C PRO A 76 6.42 6.23 -12.47
N GLU A 77 7.15 6.46 -13.53
CA GLU A 77 6.78 6.02 -14.89
C GLU A 77 6.82 4.51 -15.05
N GLU A 78 7.53 3.80 -14.17
CA GLU A 78 7.73 2.35 -14.27
C GLU A 78 7.03 1.57 -13.17
N ILE A 79 6.16 2.21 -12.40
CA ILE A 79 5.46 1.52 -11.32
C ILE A 79 4.51 0.48 -11.90
N GLN A 80 4.76 -0.78 -11.55
CA GLN A 80 3.92 -1.92 -11.89
C GLN A 80 3.95 -2.92 -10.77
N VAL A 81 2.95 -3.78 -10.69
CA VAL A 81 2.90 -4.84 -9.70
C VAL A 81 4.16 -5.70 -9.78
N TYR A 82 4.73 -5.95 -8.64
CA TYR A 82 5.94 -6.75 -8.50
C TYR A 82 5.60 -8.24 -8.61
N HIS A 83 6.10 -8.87 -9.65
CA HIS A 83 5.65 -10.24 -10.00
C HIS A 83 6.43 -11.37 -9.38
N TRP A 84 7.58 -11.11 -8.77
CA TRP A 84 8.28 -12.29 -8.31
C TRP A 84 7.77 -12.76 -6.96
N GLY A 85 7.32 -13.77 -7.04
CA GLY A 85 7.53 -14.88 -6.31
C GLY A 85 6.73 -15.17 -5.11
N THR A 86 5.80 -14.52 -4.69
CA THR A 86 5.12 -15.04 -3.53
C THR A 86 3.64 -15.25 -3.82
N SER A 87 3.21 -16.46 -3.63
CA SER A 87 1.81 -16.84 -3.79
C SER A 87 0.86 -15.96 -2.99
N ARG A 88 1.32 -15.39 -1.89
CA ARG A 88 0.45 -14.53 -1.07
C ARG A 88 0.12 -13.20 -1.72
N PHE A 89 0.92 -12.77 -2.69
CA PHE A 89 0.63 -11.57 -3.46
C PHE A 89 0.03 -11.89 -4.82
N TYR A 90 -0.13 -13.18 -5.10
CA TYR A 90 -0.68 -13.59 -6.38
C TYR A 90 -2.14 -13.20 -6.47
N CYS A 91 -2.46 -12.46 -7.51
CA CYS A 91 -3.82 -12.10 -7.80
C CYS A 91 -3.98 -12.10 -9.31
N GLN A 92 -4.94 -12.87 -9.78
CA GLN A 92 -5.21 -12.91 -11.22
C GLN A 92 -5.91 -11.62 -11.63
N ARG A 93 -5.54 -11.10 -12.82
CA ARG A 93 -6.12 -9.87 -13.32
C ARG A 93 -7.65 -9.89 -13.29
N GLU A 94 -8.25 -11.00 -13.62
CA GLU A 94 -9.70 -11.17 -13.64
C GLU A 94 -10.37 -11.04 -12.28
N ASN A 95 -9.60 -11.20 -11.20
CA ASN A 95 -10.12 -11.06 -9.84
C ASN A 95 -9.91 -9.65 -9.28
N LEU A 96 -9.29 -8.78 -10.06
CA LEU A 96 -9.05 -7.40 -9.65
C LEU A 96 -10.14 -6.48 -10.18
N PRO A 97 -10.42 -5.37 -9.49
CA PRO A 97 -11.36 -4.38 -10.01
C PRO A 97 -10.76 -3.65 -11.21
N ASP A 98 -11.56 -2.85 -11.89
CA ASP A 98 -11.10 -2.07 -13.04
C ASP A 98 -10.11 -0.97 -12.67
N GLU A 99 -10.17 -0.48 -11.44
CA GLU A 99 -9.27 0.55 -10.94
C GLU A 99 -8.68 0.12 -9.60
N LEU A 100 -7.43 0.52 -9.36
CA LEU A 100 -6.72 0.30 -8.11
C LEU A 100 -6.33 1.63 -7.49
N VAL A 101 -6.22 1.66 -6.17
CA VAL A 101 -5.65 2.79 -5.45
C VAL A 101 -4.12 2.59 -5.42
N VAL A 102 -3.38 3.49 -6.06
CA VAL A 102 -1.92 3.42 -6.05
C VAL A 102 -1.39 4.50 -5.12
N PHE A 103 -0.60 4.10 -4.14
CA PHE A 103 0.04 5.03 -3.22
C PHE A 103 1.45 5.33 -3.71
N VAL A 104 1.75 6.60 -3.89
CA VAL A 104 3.08 7.07 -4.27
C VAL A 104 3.51 8.16 -3.29
N PRO A 105 4.83 8.34 -3.05
CA PRO A 105 5.28 9.46 -2.24
C PRO A 105 4.76 10.78 -2.79
N HIS A 106 4.44 11.72 -1.91
CA HIS A 106 3.88 13.01 -2.29
C HIS A 106 4.58 13.68 -3.47
N GLY A 107 5.90 13.71 -3.45
CA GLY A 107 6.68 14.40 -4.46
C GLY A 107 6.66 13.75 -5.84
N GLU A 108 6.09 12.54 -5.95
CA GLU A 108 6.05 11.78 -7.19
C GLU A 108 4.66 11.67 -7.80
N ALA A 109 3.64 12.20 -7.12
CA ALA A 109 2.26 12.05 -7.58
C ALA A 109 2.03 12.68 -8.95
N ASP A 110 2.58 13.87 -9.20
CA ASP A 110 2.40 14.56 -10.47
C ASP A 110 3.07 13.81 -11.62
N ARG A 111 4.28 13.29 -11.39
CA ARG A 111 4.98 12.47 -12.38
C ARG A 111 4.22 11.21 -12.70
N PHE A 112 3.70 10.56 -11.67
CA PHE A 112 2.92 9.34 -11.87
C PHE A 112 1.66 9.63 -12.69
N ALA A 113 0.93 10.68 -12.35
CA ALA A 113 -0.29 11.04 -13.08
C ALA A 113 0.00 11.41 -14.54
N ALA A 114 1.14 12.06 -14.79
CA ALA A 114 1.52 12.44 -16.14
C ALA A 114 1.88 11.24 -17.02
N SER A 115 2.34 10.15 -16.40
CA SER A 115 2.82 8.96 -17.12
C SER A 115 1.78 7.85 -17.24
N HIS A 116 0.65 7.97 -16.56
CA HIS A 116 -0.39 6.94 -16.57
C HIS A 116 -1.73 7.56 -16.96
N ASP A 117 -2.19 7.22 -18.16
CA ASP A 117 -3.46 7.71 -18.65
C ASP A 117 -4.59 7.21 -17.75
N GLY A 118 -5.51 8.10 -17.41
CA GLY A 118 -6.63 7.73 -16.55
C GLY A 118 -6.34 7.75 -15.06
N ALA A 119 -5.08 7.99 -14.66
CA ALA A 119 -4.76 8.16 -13.25
C ALA A 119 -5.30 9.51 -12.75
N ARG A 120 -5.89 9.50 -11.56
CA ARG A 120 -6.37 10.72 -10.96
C ARG A 120 -6.10 10.73 -9.46
N LEU A 121 -5.67 11.88 -8.96
CA LEU A 121 -5.41 12.06 -7.53
C LEU A 121 -6.74 12.09 -6.78
N VAL A 122 -6.85 11.26 -5.74
CA VAL A 122 -8.07 11.17 -4.93
C VAL A 122 -7.82 11.51 -3.46
N TRP A 123 -6.57 11.51 -3.00
CA TRP A 123 -6.27 11.76 -1.60
C TRP A 123 -4.80 12.08 -1.41
N GLU A 124 -4.51 12.91 -0.43
CA GLU A 124 -3.14 13.19 0.00
C GLU A 124 -3.05 12.99 1.51
N GLY A 125 -2.19 12.07 1.91
CA GLY A 125 -1.95 11.79 3.30
C GLY A 125 -0.64 12.39 3.79
N TRP A 126 -0.16 11.89 4.91
CA TRP A 126 1.05 12.42 5.53
C TRP A 126 2.32 12.15 4.68
N ARG A 127 2.47 10.94 4.21
CA ARG A 127 3.68 10.52 3.46
C ARG A 127 3.36 10.23 2.00
N TYR A 128 2.18 9.73 1.74
CA TYR A 128 1.78 9.22 0.43
C TYR A 128 0.60 9.99 -0.11
N ALA A 129 0.53 10.05 -1.42
CA ALA A 129 -0.67 10.46 -2.13
C ALA A 129 -1.31 9.23 -2.76
N ALA A 130 -2.62 9.22 -2.89
CA ALA A 130 -3.36 8.11 -3.48
C ALA A 130 -3.96 8.54 -4.81
N LEU A 131 -3.77 7.72 -5.83
CA LEU A 131 -4.37 7.92 -7.14
C LEU A 131 -5.20 6.70 -7.50
N LEU A 132 -6.34 6.92 -8.13
CA LEU A 132 -7.09 5.84 -8.77
C LEU A 132 -6.54 5.66 -10.17
N VAL A 133 -6.18 4.44 -10.48
CA VAL A 133 -5.49 4.12 -11.74
C VAL A 133 -6.17 2.91 -12.39
N PRO A 134 -6.43 2.95 -13.70
CA PRO A 134 -6.94 1.76 -14.38
C PRO A 134 -5.99 0.59 -14.14
N THR A 135 -6.54 -0.54 -13.75
CA THR A 135 -5.75 -1.70 -13.35
C THR A 135 -4.80 -2.15 -14.46
N ASP A 136 -5.22 -2.04 -15.71
CA ASP A 136 -4.40 -2.45 -16.85
C ASP A 136 -3.14 -1.60 -17.04
N GLU A 137 -3.08 -0.42 -16.43
CA GLU A 137 -1.91 0.44 -16.48
C GLU A 137 -0.77 -0.06 -15.59
N VAL A 138 -1.08 -0.81 -14.55
CA VAL A 138 -0.10 -1.20 -13.53
C VAL A 138 -0.02 -2.70 -13.29
N VAL A 139 -0.93 -3.47 -13.86
CA VAL A 139 -0.95 -4.94 -13.74
C VAL A 139 -0.92 -5.53 -15.14
N GLN A 140 0.08 -6.36 -15.39
CA GLN A 140 0.21 -7.06 -16.66
C GLN A 140 -0.15 -8.53 -16.54
#